data_f4fd2f88555f74751e2d7be2ea74f30b
#
_entry.id   f4fd2f88555f74751e2d7be2ea74f30b
#
_cell.length_a   1.000
_cell.length_b   1.000
_cell.length_c   1.000
_cell.angle_alpha   90.00
_cell.angle_beta   90.00
_cell.angle_gamma   90.00
#
_symmetry.space_group_name_H-M   'P 1'
#
loop_
_entity.id
_entity.type
_entity.pdbx_description
1 polymer ?
#
loop_
_entity_poly.entity_id
_entity_poly.type
_entity_poly.pdbx_seq_one_letter_code
_entity_poly.pdbx_strand_id
1 'polypeptide(L)'
;MQRIVAVIAGLAAALVTVTLHAQSAPTRPQPSPLPRLVEKDGRFALLVEDAPFLMLAAQVRNSSAWPAVFPRLWPTLEYLHVNTVEAPVYWNQFEPQPGHYDYSLIDMLLSEARKHDVHLVPLWFATWKNGSQHFMPDWMKLDPVRYAHALDRSGQAVDSPSPFATASLEADKAAFTALMRHLKDADAQHTVIMVQVENEPGDWNSVRDFSAPAQQAFEAPVPPVILKAMRVKSAAASPSWQQAFGPDADEYFNAWAVARYVGQVAAAGKSVYALPLYANAALRDPFHPGPPGLPGAPGAYESGGATDNVLDIWKAAAPALDVLAPDNYQTEPAAYERIFELYHRADNPLFVPETGRPYNARFFFSALGHQAIGFSPSGGNTEGEFRPDEVSKAREEFLNPWAMNYRLIGPMQREIARLNFEGRLQAVAEQQGTPLRILPFGSWNAVVTYGGNGRGPPPGNATPIGRALVAQSNDDQFLVTGFFCRIDFRPAGTAEQRRSQQLVEGTGQTPSALIDGTWQHRQFLRVEEGTFENGVFQFLRLWNGDETDHGLRFDADPVVLRVSLATY
;
A
#
# COMPACT_ATOMS: atom_id res chain seq x y z
N MET A 1 91.55 -21.93 -55.08
CA MET A 1 91.39 -20.81 -54.12
C MET A 1 89.93 -20.61 -53.89
N GLN A 2 89.39 -21.24 -52.91
CA GLN A 2 87.95 -21.22 -52.60
C GLN A 2 87.77 -20.49 -51.26
N ARG A 3 86.95 -19.48 -51.27
CA ARG A 3 86.53 -18.79 -50.06
C ARG A 3 85.20 -19.38 -49.59
N ILE A 4 85.20 -19.89 -48.37
CA ILE A 4 84.02 -20.40 -47.69
C ILE A 4 83.30 -19.23 -47.00
N VAL A 5 82.00 -19.00 -47.26
CA VAL A 5 81.20 -18.03 -46.57
C VAL A 5 80.36 -18.80 -45.54
N ALA A 6 80.52 -18.49 -44.25
CA ALA A 6 79.70 -19.05 -43.17
C ALA A 6 78.44 -18.20 -42.97
N VAL A 7 77.29 -18.84 -43.02
CA VAL A 7 75.94 -18.24 -42.67
C VAL A 7 75.63 -18.56 -41.24
N ILE A 8 75.55 -17.52 -40.39
CA ILE A 8 75.08 -17.62 -39.01
C ILE A 8 73.58 -17.45 -39.01
N ALA A 9 72.86 -18.51 -38.67
CA ALA A 9 71.40 -18.48 -38.43
C ALA A 9 71.15 -18.13 -36.96
N GLY A 10 70.59 -16.95 -36.73
CA GLY A 10 70.14 -16.53 -35.38
C GLY A 10 68.73 -17.06 -35.10
N LEU A 11 68.61 -17.93 -34.10
CA LEU A 11 67.29 -18.30 -33.51
C LEU A 11 66.82 -17.19 -32.58
N ALA A 12 65.76 -16.49 -32.93
CA ALA A 12 64.99 -15.64 -32.00
C ALA A 12 63.93 -16.48 -31.27
N ALA A 13 64.17 -16.75 -30.01
CA ALA A 13 63.15 -17.38 -29.13
C ALA A 13 62.13 -16.32 -28.71
N ALA A 14 60.91 -16.40 -29.23
CA ALA A 14 59.78 -15.60 -28.78
C ALA A 14 59.23 -16.21 -27.47
N LEU A 15 59.43 -15.57 -26.33
CA LEU A 15 58.74 -15.86 -25.09
C LEU A 15 57.27 -15.41 -25.23
N VAL A 16 56.34 -16.33 -25.38
CA VAL A 16 54.91 -16.08 -25.25
C VAL A 16 54.60 -16.13 -23.74
N THR A 17 54.47 -14.96 -23.11
CA THR A 17 53.89 -14.85 -21.77
C THR A 17 52.41 -15.08 -21.85
N VAL A 18 51.96 -16.28 -21.49
CA VAL A 18 50.53 -16.59 -21.27
C VAL A 18 50.14 -15.96 -19.92
N THR A 19 49.55 -14.78 -19.98
CA THR A 19 48.81 -14.22 -18.82
C THR A 19 47.57 -15.07 -18.57
N LEU A 20 47.66 -15.97 -17.57
CA LEU A 20 46.48 -16.60 -17.00
C LEU A 20 45.65 -15.48 -16.36
N HIS A 21 44.58 -15.08 -17.04
CA HIS A 21 43.47 -14.38 -16.38
C HIS A 21 42.85 -15.36 -15.42
N ALA A 22 43.12 -15.19 -14.12
CA ALA A 22 42.32 -15.83 -13.09
C ALA A 22 40.88 -15.36 -13.26
N GLN A 23 40.02 -16.21 -13.81
CA GLN A 23 38.58 -16.00 -13.73
C GLN A 23 38.28 -15.93 -12.23
N SER A 24 37.93 -14.74 -11.76
CA SER A 24 37.34 -14.56 -10.43
C SER A 24 36.18 -15.54 -10.33
N ALA A 25 36.26 -16.43 -9.36
CA ALA A 25 35.11 -17.29 -9.03
C ALA A 25 33.87 -16.42 -8.89
N PRO A 26 32.71 -16.86 -9.38
CA PRO A 26 31.48 -16.10 -9.21
C PRO A 26 31.34 -15.81 -7.72
N THR A 27 31.44 -14.54 -7.36
CA THR A 27 31.13 -14.09 -6.00
C THR A 27 29.72 -14.57 -5.72
N ARG A 28 29.54 -15.43 -4.70
CA ARG A 28 28.20 -15.76 -4.20
C ARG A 28 27.48 -14.43 -4.02
N PRO A 29 26.25 -14.28 -4.57
CA PRO A 29 25.47 -13.09 -4.33
C PRO A 29 25.43 -12.87 -2.81
N GLN A 30 25.83 -11.69 -2.36
CA GLN A 30 25.64 -11.34 -0.94
C GLN A 30 24.13 -11.43 -0.70
N PRO A 31 23.68 -12.03 0.40
CA PRO A 31 22.26 -12.10 0.69
C PRO A 31 21.71 -10.67 0.71
N SER A 32 20.66 -10.43 -0.05
CA SER A 32 19.93 -9.16 -0.05
C SER A 32 19.50 -8.86 1.40
N PRO A 33 19.59 -7.60 1.86
CA PRO A 33 19.09 -7.25 3.18
C PRO A 33 17.59 -7.56 3.31
N LEU A 34 17.19 -8.03 4.51
CA LEU A 34 15.79 -8.31 4.81
C LEU A 34 14.93 -7.06 4.59
N PRO A 35 13.81 -7.16 3.86
CA PRO A 35 12.85 -6.09 3.75
C PRO A 35 12.39 -5.60 5.13
N ARG A 36 12.30 -4.30 5.33
CA ARG A 36 11.93 -3.72 6.62
C ARG A 36 11.28 -2.36 6.48
N LEU A 37 10.43 -2.03 7.43
CA LEU A 37 9.91 -0.68 7.60
C LEU A 37 10.89 0.16 8.42
N VAL A 38 11.09 1.39 8.00
CA VAL A 38 11.84 2.41 8.72
C VAL A 38 10.97 3.63 8.94
N GLU A 39 11.18 4.30 10.06
CA GLU A 39 10.47 5.53 10.42
C GLU A 39 11.46 6.67 10.62
N LYS A 40 11.08 7.86 10.18
CA LYS A 40 11.79 9.10 10.44
C LYS A 40 10.81 10.27 10.49
N ASP A 41 10.75 10.96 11.60
CA ASP A 41 9.90 12.15 11.81
C ASP A 41 8.40 11.87 11.51
N GLY A 42 7.90 10.69 11.92
CA GLY A 42 6.53 10.24 11.66
C GLY A 42 6.24 9.83 10.22
N ARG A 43 7.26 9.74 9.35
CA ARG A 43 7.17 9.23 7.98
C ARG A 43 7.78 7.83 7.89
N PHE A 44 7.22 7.02 7.02
CA PHE A 44 7.64 5.63 6.85
C PHE A 44 8.14 5.35 5.43
N ALA A 45 9.05 4.39 5.34
CA ALA A 45 9.41 3.76 4.07
C ALA A 45 9.54 2.25 4.26
N LEU A 46 9.07 1.48 3.28
CA LEU A 46 9.44 0.09 3.10
C LEU A 46 10.80 0.07 2.39
N LEU A 47 11.81 -0.51 3.02
CA LEU A 47 13.10 -0.74 2.39
C LEU A 47 13.12 -2.15 1.80
N VAL A 48 13.39 -2.22 0.51
CA VAL A 48 13.68 -3.44 -0.23
C VAL A 48 15.04 -3.26 -0.85
N GLU A 49 15.96 -4.20 -0.62
CA GLU A 49 17.37 -4.07 -1.03
C GLU A 49 18.06 -2.80 -0.47
N ASP A 50 17.74 -2.46 0.79
CA ASP A 50 18.21 -1.27 1.50
C ASP A 50 17.80 0.10 0.90
N ALA A 51 16.92 0.13 -0.08
CA ALA A 51 16.43 1.35 -0.68
C ALA A 51 14.90 1.51 -0.52
N PRO A 52 14.37 2.73 -0.37
CA PRO A 52 12.94 2.97 -0.36
C PRO A 52 12.24 2.38 -1.58
N PHE A 53 11.14 1.71 -1.35
CA PHE A 53 10.37 0.99 -2.35
C PHE A 53 8.88 1.35 -2.21
N LEU A 54 8.26 1.72 -3.33
CA LEU A 54 6.83 1.93 -3.42
C LEU A 54 6.18 0.69 -4.03
N MET A 55 5.33 0.02 -3.27
CA MET A 55 4.56 -1.11 -3.78
C MET A 55 3.49 -0.63 -4.75
N LEU A 56 3.68 -0.89 -6.03
CA LEU A 56 2.67 -0.81 -7.09
C LEU A 56 2.06 -2.20 -7.20
N ALA A 57 1.15 -2.50 -6.29
CA ALA A 57 0.68 -3.86 -6.10
C ALA A 57 -0.62 -4.14 -6.87
N ALA A 58 -0.95 -5.41 -7.02
CA ALA A 58 -2.30 -5.87 -7.33
C ALA A 58 -2.60 -7.14 -6.55
N GLN A 59 -3.77 -7.16 -5.90
CA GLN A 59 -4.25 -8.33 -5.20
C GLN A 59 -5.04 -9.23 -6.16
N VAL A 60 -4.66 -10.51 -6.23
CA VAL A 60 -5.43 -11.49 -6.99
C VAL A 60 -6.67 -11.93 -6.21
N ARG A 61 -7.69 -12.44 -6.91
CA ARG A 61 -8.94 -12.87 -6.26
C ARG A 61 -8.72 -14.03 -5.29
N ASN A 62 -9.66 -14.16 -4.35
CA ASN A 62 -9.65 -15.17 -3.29
C ASN A 62 -9.34 -16.60 -3.75
N SER A 63 -9.76 -16.98 -4.96
CA SER A 63 -9.59 -18.35 -5.51
C SER A 63 -8.62 -18.40 -6.69
N SER A 64 -7.73 -17.42 -6.86
CA SER A 64 -6.88 -17.31 -8.05
C SER A 64 -5.43 -17.79 -7.85
N ALA A 65 -5.02 -18.10 -6.62
CA ALA A 65 -3.64 -18.53 -6.35
C ALA A 65 -3.38 -20.03 -6.67
N TRP A 66 -4.30 -20.71 -7.34
CA TRP A 66 -4.13 -22.12 -7.70
C TRP A 66 -3.14 -22.31 -8.85
N PRO A 67 -2.33 -23.41 -8.87
CA PRO A 67 -1.33 -23.67 -9.91
C PRO A 67 -1.89 -23.66 -11.35
N ALA A 68 -3.14 -24.09 -11.54
CA ALA A 68 -3.78 -24.09 -12.85
C ALA A 68 -4.36 -22.70 -13.26
N VAL A 69 -4.48 -21.77 -12.33
CA VAL A 69 -5.11 -20.46 -12.52
C VAL A 69 -4.09 -19.34 -12.50
N PHE A 70 -3.23 -19.29 -11.50
CA PHE A 70 -2.31 -18.20 -11.23
C PHE A 70 -1.45 -17.82 -12.44
N PRO A 71 -0.83 -18.75 -13.20
CA PRO A 71 -0.05 -18.41 -14.38
C PRO A 71 -0.84 -17.70 -15.48
N ARG A 72 -2.18 -17.80 -15.50
CA ARG A 72 -3.04 -17.14 -16.47
C ARG A 72 -3.30 -15.67 -16.17
N LEU A 73 -2.91 -15.21 -14.98
CA LEU A 73 -3.12 -13.83 -14.53
C LEU A 73 -2.04 -12.88 -15.05
N TRP A 74 -0.87 -13.41 -15.44
CA TRP A 74 0.28 -12.60 -15.83
C TRP A 74 0.00 -11.59 -16.93
N PRO A 75 -0.75 -11.90 -18.00
CA PRO A 75 -1.07 -10.89 -19.01
C PRO A 75 -1.82 -9.67 -18.44
N THR A 76 -2.63 -9.86 -17.39
CA THR A 76 -3.31 -8.77 -16.68
C THR A 76 -2.38 -8.03 -15.73
N LEU A 77 -1.58 -8.75 -14.95
CA LEU A 77 -0.62 -8.17 -14.00
C LEU A 77 0.46 -7.34 -14.72
N GLU A 78 0.96 -7.86 -15.84
CA GLU A 78 1.90 -7.13 -16.72
C GLU A 78 1.25 -5.89 -17.35
N TYR A 79 -0.01 -5.99 -17.82
CA TYR A 79 -0.76 -4.85 -18.32
C TYR A 79 -0.94 -3.76 -17.27
N LEU A 80 -1.13 -4.14 -16.01
CA LEU A 80 -1.22 -3.22 -14.87
C LEU A 80 0.14 -2.60 -14.50
N HIS A 81 1.26 -3.11 -15.01
CA HIS A 81 2.62 -2.69 -14.65
C HIS A 81 2.92 -2.81 -13.15
N VAL A 82 2.46 -3.88 -12.53
CA VAL A 82 2.74 -4.13 -11.10
C VAL A 82 4.21 -4.46 -10.87
N ASN A 83 4.72 -4.06 -9.71
CA ASN A 83 6.02 -4.51 -9.20
C ASN A 83 5.86 -5.47 -8.00
N THR A 84 4.63 -5.66 -7.54
CA THR A 84 4.29 -6.50 -6.38
C THR A 84 2.95 -7.20 -6.63
N VAL A 85 2.86 -8.46 -6.25
CA VAL A 85 1.61 -9.23 -6.31
C VAL A 85 1.22 -9.67 -4.91
N GLU A 86 -0.04 -9.44 -4.54
CA GLU A 86 -0.64 -9.95 -3.32
C GLU A 86 -1.44 -11.21 -3.66
N ALA A 87 -1.08 -12.35 -3.04
CA ALA A 87 -1.67 -13.65 -3.37
C ALA A 87 -1.99 -14.49 -2.14
N PRO A 88 -3.21 -15.10 -2.08
CA PRO A 88 -3.62 -15.92 -0.96
C PRO A 88 -2.78 -17.17 -0.75
N VAL A 89 -2.50 -17.46 0.51
CA VAL A 89 -2.07 -18.76 1.01
C VAL A 89 -3.21 -19.30 1.87
N TYR A 90 -3.82 -20.39 1.42
CA TYR A 90 -5.04 -20.94 2.03
C TYR A 90 -4.69 -21.93 3.13
N TRP A 91 -5.05 -21.68 4.38
CA TRP A 91 -4.70 -22.56 5.50
C TRP A 91 -5.23 -23.98 5.33
N ASN A 92 -6.48 -24.15 4.87
CA ASN A 92 -7.06 -25.47 4.64
C ASN A 92 -6.32 -26.32 3.57
N GLN A 93 -5.53 -25.68 2.70
CA GLN A 93 -4.68 -26.34 1.72
C GLN A 93 -3.26 -26.49 2.25
N PHE A 94 -2.79 -25.48 2.98
CA PHE A 94 -1.47 -25.48 3.59
C PHE A 94 -1.34 -26.55 4.70
N GLU A 95 -2.42 -26.79 5.48
CA GLU A 95 -2.47 -27.80 6.54
C GLU A 95 -3.70 -28.72 6.36
N PRO A 96 -3.69 -29.62 5.37
CA PRO A 96 -4.82 -30.53 5.10
C PRO A 96 -5.07 -31.54 6.22
N GLN A 97 -4.07 -31.83 7.04
CA GLN A 97 -4.14 -32.65 8.24
C GLN A 97 -3.35 -31.99 9.37
N PRO A 98 -3.77 -32.13 10.64
CA PRO A 98 -3.09 -31.49 11.77
C PRO A 98 -1.58 -31.73 11.78
N GLY A 99 -0.80 -30.65 11.74
CA GLY A 99 0.67 -30.68 11.77
C GLY A 99 1.35 -31.16 10.48
N HIS A 100 0.61 -31.39 9.39
CA HIS A 100 1.16 -31.75 8.08
C HIS A 100 0.99 -30.59 7.11
N TYR A 101 2.11 -29.94 6.78
CA TYR A 101 2.15 -28.72 5.98
C TYR A 101 2.55 -29.01 4.53
N ASP A 102 1.75 -28.51 3.59
CA ASP A 102 2.02 -28.53 2.15
C ASP A 102 2.50 -27.16 1.69
N TYR A 103 3.77 -27.09 1.32
CA TYR A 103 4.40 -25.85 0.85
C TYR A 103 4.29 -25.63 -0.67
N SER A 104 3.68 -26.56 -1.41
CA SER A 104 3.66 -26.54 -2.88
C SER A 104 3.06 -25.25 -3.45
N LEU A 105 2.02 -24.71 -2.81
CA LEU A 105 1.37 -23.47 -3.24
C LEU A 105 2.31 -22.26 -3.09
N ILE A 106 2.93 -22.10 -1.92
CA ILE A 106 3.83 -20.95 -1.70
C ILE A 106 5.11 -21.07 -2.55
N ASP A 107 5.62 -22.26 -2.78
CA ASP A 107 6.77 -22.49 -3.67
C ASP A 107 6.43 -22.13 -5.11
N MET A 108 5.23 -22.46 -5.58
CA MET A 108 4.74 -22.02 -6.90
C MET A 108 4.63 -20.51 -6.99
N LEU A 109 4.04 -19.84 -5.98
CA LEU A 109 3.93 -18.39 -5.96
C LEU A 109 5.29 -17.70 -5.99
N LEU A 110 6.27 -18.18 -5.20
CA LEU A 110 7.66 -17.70 -5.22
C LEU A 110 8.30 -17.87 -6.60
N SER A 111 8.12 -19.04 -7.21
CA SER A 111 8.67 -19.36 -8.54
C SER A 111 8.08 -18.44 -9.61
N GLU A 112 6.77 -18.25 -9.62
CA GLU A 112 6.10 -17.37 -10.58
C GLU A 112 6.48 -15.90 -10.38
N ALA A 113 6.52 -15.40 -9.14
CA ALA A 113 6.93 -14.02 -8.88
C ALA A 113 8.36 -13.75 -9.36
N ARG A 114 9.30 -14.66 -9.11
CA ARG A 114 10.69 -14.56 -9.60
C ARG A 114 10.80 -14.61 -11.11
N LYS A 115 10.02 -15.45 -11.76
CA LYS A 115 9.99 -15.58 -13.23
C LYS A 115 9.55 -14.27 -13.90
N HIS A 116 8.68 -13.50 -13.27
CA HIS A 116 8.14 -12.25 -13.78
C HIS A 116 8.77 -11.01 -13.16
N ASP A 117 9.85 -11.16 -12.37
CA ASP A 117 10.61 -10.07 -11.74
C ASP A 117 9.73 -9.12 -10.90
N VAL A 118 8.83 -9.69 -10.09
CA VAL A 118 7.97 -8.98 -9.16
C VAL A 118 8.15 -9.50 -7.74
N HIS A 119 7.87 -8.65 -6.77
CA HIS A 119 7.81 -9.04 -5.37
C HIS A 119 6.46 -9.70 -5.03
N LEU A 120 6.44 -10.46 -3.94
CA LEU A 120 5.27 -11.17 -3.46
C LEU A 120 4.89 -10.69 -2.05
N VAL A 121 3.61 -10.52 -1.81
CA VAL A 121 2.99 -10.37 -0.50
C VAL A 121 2.01 -11.53 -0.30
N PRO A 122 2.39 -12.59 0.44
CA PRO A 122 1.48 -13.66 0.80
C PRO A 122 0.38 -13.14 1.74
N LEU A 123 -0.87 -13.53 1.44
CA LEU A 123 -2.03 -13.23 2.26
C LEU A 123 -2.39 -14.50 3.04
N TRP A 124 -2.15 -14.51 4.35
CA TRP A 124 -2.48 -15.65 5.21
C TRP A 124 -3.98 -15.70 5.45
N PHE A 125 -4.72 -16.39 4.58
CA PHE A 125 -6.14 -16.64 4.72
C PHE A 125 -6.35 -17.82 5.64
N ALA A 126 -6.62 -17.56 6.91
CA ALA A 126 -6.61 -18.57 7.94
C ALA A 126 -7.88 -18.60 8.80
N THR A 127 -7.78 -18.16 10.05
CA THR A 127 -8.89 -18.15 10.99
C THR A 127 -10.03 -17.25 10.51
N TRP A 128 -9.69 -16.07 9.97
CA TRP A 128 -10.67 -15.17 9.37
C TRP A 128 -10.39 -14.91 7.89
N LYS A 129 -11.46 -14.84 7.12
CA LYS A 129 -11.58 -14.20 5.82
C LYS A 129 -12.94 -13.53 5.74
N ASN A 130 -12.97 -12.19 5.63
CA ASN A 130 -14.20 -11.40 5.66
C ASN A 130 -15.08 -11.74 6.88
N GLY A 131 -14.49 -11.71 8.08
CA GLY A 131 -15.18 -11.99 9.32
C GLY A 131 -15.63 -13.46 9.54
N SER A 132 -15.31 -14.38 8.62
CA SER A 132 -15.80 -15.77 8.64
C SER A 132 -14.68 -16.78 8.48
N GLN A 133 -14.96 -18.05 8.84
CA GLN A 133 -13.99 -19.15 8.85
C GLN A 133 -13.71 -19.80 7.48
N HIS A 134 -13.80 -19.06 6.38
CA HIS A 134 -13.79 -19.63 5.04
C HIS A 134 -12.62 -20.58 4.75
N PHE A 135 -11.41 -20.25 5.22
CA PHE A 135 -10.19 -21.01 4.93
C PHE A 135 -9.61 -21.78 6.12
N MET A 136 -10.31 -21.86 7.24
CA MET A 136 -9.95 -22.79 8.30
C MET A 136 -9.94 -24.22 7.77
N PRO A 137 -8.99 -25.09 8.19
CA PRO A 137 -8.96 -26.50 7.79
C PRO A 137 -10.25 -27.26 8.11
N ASP A 138 -10.60 -28.21 7.23
CA ASP A 138 -11.83 -29.00 7.39
C ASP A 138 -11.85 -29.78 8.72
N TRP A 139 -10.69 -30.27 9.17
CA TRP A 139 -10.59 -30.97 10.44
C TRP A 139 -10.88 -30.09 11.66
N MET A 140 -10.75 -28.75 11.53
CA MET A 140 -11.18 -27.81 12.54
C MET A 140 -12.68 -27.52 12.45
N LYS A 141 -13.20 -27.27 11.24
CA LYS A 141 -14.62 -27.00 11.00
C LYS A 141 -15.52 -28.15 11.44
N LEU A 142 -15.01 -29.38 11.35
CA LEU A 142 -15.75 -30.58 11.74
C LEU A 142 -15.69 -30.88 13.25
N ASP A 143 -14.95 -30.09 14.04
CA ASP A 143 -14.89 -30.19 15.51
C ASP A 143 -15.18 -28.82 16.16
N PRO A 144 -16.45 -28.32 16.07
CA PRO A 144 -16.82 -27.02 16.61
C PRO A 144 -16.84 -26.97 18.14
N VAL A 145 -16.68 -28.11 18.81
CA VAL A 145 -16.52 -28.15 20.28
C VAL A 145 -15.11 -27.69 20.66
N ARG A 146 -14.11 -28.13 19.94
CA ARG A 146 -12.71 -27.76 20.19
C ARG A 146 -12.35 -26.44 19.55
N TYR A 147 -12.85 -26.18 18.34
CA TYR A 147 -12.59 -24.97 17.54
C TYR A 147 -13.86 -24.12 17.48
N ALA A 148 -14.18 -23.51 18.63
CA ALA A 148 -15.47 -22.89 18.85
C ALA A 148 -15.71 -21.65 18.00
N HIS A 149 -16.97 -21.48 17.59
CA HIS A 149 -17.47 -20.23 17.02
C HIS A 149 -17.73 -19.18 18.10
N ALA A 150 -17.75 -17.93 17.70
CA ALA A 150 -18.33 -16.86 18.51
C ALA A 150 -19.84 -17.07 18.66
N LEU A 151 -20.38 -16.67 19.80
CA LEU A 151 -21.81 -16.71 20.06
C LEU A 151 -22.40 -15.29 20.03
N ASP A 152 -23.56 -15.15 19.42
CA ASP A 152 -24.32 -13.92 19.51
C ASP A 152 -24.95 -13.73 20.92
N ARG A 153 -25.62 -12.60 21.13
CA ARG A 153 -26.27 -12.27 22.40
C ARG A 153 -27.40 -13.26 22.81
N SER A 154 -27.95 -14.01 21.87
CA SER A 154 -28.94 -15.05 22.13
C SER A 154 -28.32 -16.40 22.48
N GLY A 155 -26.99 -16.53 22.39
CA GLY A 155 -26.24 -17.76 22.60
C GLY A 155 -26.17 -18.65 21.35
N GLN A 156 -26.52 -18.13 20.17
CA GLN A 156 -26.41 -18.86 18.90
C GLN A 156 -25.02 -18.64 18.29
N ALA A 157 -24.45 -19.70 17.70
CA ALA A 157 -23.20 -19.61 16.98
C ALA A 157 -23.34 -18.74 15.72
N VAL A 158 -22.41 -17.82 15.51
CA VAL A 158 -22.25 -17.05 14.28
C VAL A 158 -21.15 -17.69 13.42
N ASP A 159 -21.02 -17.30 12.15
CA ASP A 159 -20.03 -17.89 11.24
C ASP A 159 -18.59 -17.38 11.50
N SER A 160 -18.39 -16.59 12.54
CA SER A 160 -17.08 -16.10 12.95
C SER A 160 -16.47 -17.04 13.99
N PRO A 161 -15.16 -17.36 13.91
CA PRO A 161 -14.46 -18.08 14.97
C PRO A 161 -14.37 -17.26 16.25
N SER A 162 -14.44 -17.93 17.40
CA SER A 162 -14.25 -17.24 18.66
C SER A 162 -12.79 -16.83 18.88
N PRO A 163 -12.47 -15.55 19.15
CA PRO A 163 -11.12 -15.13 19.51
C PRO A 163 -10.65 -15.68 20.87
N PHE A 164 -11.53 -16.39 21.60
CA PHE A 164 -11.26 -17.08 22.84
C PHE A 164 -11.08 -18.61 22.68
N ALA A 165 -11.20 -19.14 21.45
CA ALA A 165 -10.92 -20.55 21.15
C ALA A 165 -9.41 -20.79 21.16
N THR A 166 -8.85 -21.15 22.32
CA THR A 166 -7.40 -21.39 22.49
C THR A 166 -6.85 -22.41 21.52
N ALA A 167 -7.63 -23.47 21.21
CA ALA A 167 -7.22 -24.49 20.27
C ALA A 167 -7.04 -23.96 18.84
N SER A 168 -7.91 -23.04 18.40
CA SER A 168 -7.80 -22.35 17.11
C SER A 168 -6.55 -21.48 17.07
N LEU A 169 -6.32 -20.68 18.11
CA LEU A 169 -5.14 -19.83 18.23
C LEU A 169 -3.83 -20.62 18.15
N GLU A 170 -3.72 -21.72 18.92
CA GLU A 170 -2.47 -22.50 18.93
C GLU A 170 -2.22 -23.23 17.60
N ALA A 171 -3.27 -23.69 16.93
CA ALA A 171 -3.15 -24.28 15.60
C ALA A 171 -2.70 -23.24 14.56
N ASP A 172 -3.32 -22.06 14.53
CA ASP A 172 -2.98 -20.97 13.62
C ASP A 172 -1.54 -20.47 13.83
N LYS A 173 -1.14 -20.24 15.08
CA LYS A 173 0.24 -19.89 15.44
C LYS A 173 1.24 -20.92 14.93
N ALA A 174 0.93 -22.21 15.06
CA ALA A 174 1.81 -23.29 14.60
C ALA A 174 1.92 -23.30 13.07
N ALA A 175 0.81 -23.18 12.36
CA ALA A 175 0.76 -23.16 10.91
C ALA A 175 1.46 -21.92 10.33
N PHE A 176 1.14 -20.73 10.86
CA PHE A 176 1.80 -19.48 10.43
C PHE A 176 3.31 -19.50 10.71
N THR A 177 3.73 -20.03 11.86
CA THR A 177 5.15 -20.21 12.17
C THR A 177 5.83 -21.15 11.19
N ALA A 178 5.16 -22.23 10.75
CA ALA A 178 5.68 -23.14 9.75
C ALA A 178 5.84 -22.46 8.38
N LEU A 179 4.85 -21.66 7.95
CA LEU A 179 4.92 -20.85 6.74
C LEU A 179 6.12 -19.87 6.80
N MET A 180 6.23 -19.10 7.88
CA MET A 180 7.31 -18.12 8.02
C MET A 180 8.70 -18.76 8.08
N ARG A 181 8.82 -19.96 8.66
CA ARG A 181 10.08 -20.72 8.63
C ARG A 181 10.42 -21.18 7.23
N HIS A 182 9.44 -21.67 6.50
CA HIS A 182 9.63 -22.09 5.11
C HIS A 182 10.06 -20.92 4.23
N LEU A 183 9.40 -19.75 4.35
CA LEU A 183 9.79 -18.53 3.63
C LEU A 183 11.23 -18.13 3.95
N LYS A 184 11.64 -18.18 5.21
CA LYS A 184 13.03 -17.89 5.61
C LYS A 184 14.04 -18.80 4.93
N ASP A 185 13.70 -20.09 4.79
CA ASP A 185 14.60 -21.10 4.23
C ASP A 185 14.58 -21.12 2.69
N ALA A 186 13.42 -20.87 2.07
CA ALA A 186 13.21 -20.98 0.63
C ALA A 186 13.38 -19.65 -0.14
N ASP A 187 13.33 -18.50 0.54
CA ASP A 187 13.33 -17.18 -0.09
C ASP A 187 14.58 -16.34 0.26
N ALA A 188 15.77 -16.88 0.02
CA ALA A 188 17.02 -16.16 0.22
C ALA A 188 17.17 -14.90 -0.65
N GLN A 189 16.35 -14.75 -1.67
CA GLN A 189 16.32 -13.57 -2.56
C GLN A 189 15.42 -12.45 -2.04
N HIS A 190 14.65 -12.71 -0.97
CA HIS A 190 13.64 -11.80 -0.42
C HIS A 190 12.62 -11.36 -1.48
N THR A 191 12.10 -12.32 -2.24
CA THR A 191 10.96 -12.11 -3.15
C THR A 191 9.74 -11.66 -2.36
N VAL A 192 9.55 -12.22 -1.16
CA VAL A 192 8.53 -11.78 -0.20
C VAL A 192 9.02 -10.55 0.56
N ILE A 193 8.26 -9.46 0.48
CA ILE A 193 8.64 -8.18 1.09
C ILE A 193 7.76 -7.79 2.29
N MET A 194 6.62 -8.40 2.46
CA MET A 194 5.64 -8.20 3.54
C MET A 194 4.71 -9.41 3.59
N VAL A 195 4.03 -9.66 4.71
CA VAL A 195 3.02 -10.72 4.82
C VAL A 195 1.77 -10.17 5.51
N GLN A 196 0.60 -10.47 4.96
CA GLN A 196 -0.68 -10.23 5.62
C GLN A 196 -0.97 -11.34 6.62
N VAL A 197 -1.43 -10.97 7.81
CA VAL A 197 -1.86 -11.90 8.86
C VAL A 197 -3.36 -11.81 9.01
N GLU A 198 -4.07 -12.88 8.68
CA GLU A 198 -5.53 -12.93 8.52
C GLU A 198 -6.04 -12.01 7.39
N ASN A 199 -7.34 -12.06 7.13
CA ASN A 199 -7.97 -11.13 6.21
C ASN A 199 -9.29 -10.63 6.78
N GLU A 200 -9.39 -9.31 6.95
CA GLU A 200 -10.57 -8.64 7.50
C GLU A 200 -11.11 -9.39 8.74
N PRO A 201 -10.28 -9.58 9.78
CA PRO A 201 -10.68 -10.32 10.97
C PRO A 201 -11.70 -9.54 11.77
N GLY A 202 -12.71 -10.25 12.30
CA GLY A 202 -13.79 -9.66 13.08
C GLY A 202 -15.02 -10.57 13.07
N ASP A 203 -16.12 -10.06 13.61
CA ASP A 203 -17.37 -10.82 13.72
C ASP A 203 -18.50 -10.19 12.91
N TRP A 204 -19.19 -11.02 12.12
CA TRP A 204 -20.48 -10.71 11.52
C TRP A 204 -21.63 -11.23 12.39
N ASN A 205 -22.78 -10.55 12.35
CA ASN A 205 -24.00 -10.90 13.07
C ASN A 205 -23.91 -10.80 14.60
N SER A 206 -22.76 -10.39 15.13
CA SER A 206 -22.59 -10.09 16.55
C SER A 206 -21.60 -8.94 16.73
N VAL A 207 -21.82 -8.09 17.74
CA VAL A 207 -20.88 -7.02 18.09
C VAL A 207 -19.65 -7.57 18.81
N ARG A 208 -19.76 -8.73 19.44
CA ARG A 208 -18.68 -9.48 20.07
C ARG A 208 -19.07 -10.93 20.29
N ASP A 209 -18.11 -11.74 20.68
CA ASP A 209 -18.38 -13.07 21.23
C ASP A 209 -19.03 -12.98 22.63
N PHE A 210 -20.18 -13.65 22.81
CA PHE A 210 -20.90 -13.78 24.08
C PHE A 210 -20.74 -15.17 24.71
N SER A 211 -19.81 -15.99 24.25
CA SER A 211 -19.48 -17.27 24.88
C SER A 211 -19.03 -17.08 26.34
N ALA A 212 -19.12 -18.15 27.14
CA ALA A 212 -18.74 -18.07 28.56
C ALA A 212 -17.29 -17.59 28.78
N PRO A 213 -16.26 -18.04 28.01
CA PRO A 213 -14.91 -17.50 28.13
C PRO A 213 -14.83 -16.01 27.78
N ALA A 214 -15.55 -15.58 26.72
CA ALA A 214 -15.60 -14.18 26.31
C ALA A 214 -16.30 -13.32 27.37
N GLN A 215 -17.41 -13.79 27.94
CA GLN A 215 -18.14 -13.08 28.98
C GLN A 215 -17.28 -12.91 30.24
N GLN A 216 -16.56 -13.95 30.65
CA GLN A 216 -15.62 -13.88 31.77
C GLN A 216 -14.53 -12.83 31.53
N ALA A 217 -13.98 -12.76 30.32
CA ALA A 217 -12.97 -11.78 29.95
C ALA A 217 -13.55 -10.36 29.86
N PHE A 218 -14.80 -10.19 29.42
CA PHE A 218 -15.49 -8.90 29.35
C PHE A 218 -15.77 -8.32 30.74
N GLU A 219 -16.06 -9.17 31.73
CA GLU A 219 -16.28 -8.78 33.11
C GLU A 219 -14.98 -8.49 33.87
N ALA A 220 -13.85 -8.99 33.37
CA ALA A 220 -12.54 -8.72 33.95
C ALA A 220 -12.11 -7.26 33.75
N PRO A 221 -11.16 -6.74 34.57
CA PRO A 221 -10.60 -5.42 34.36
C PRO A 221 -9.98 -5.25 32.97
N VAL A 222 -10.17 -4.07 32.39
CA VAL A 222 -9.51 -3.71 31.11
C VAL A 222 -7.98 -3.76 31.28
N PRO A 223 -7.24 -4.37 30.38
CA PRO A 223 -5.77 -4.38 30.45
C PRO A 223 -5.19 -2.95 30.52
N PRO A 224 -4.23 -2.68 31.41
CA PRO A 224 -3.68 -1.33 31.61
C PRO A 224 -3.11 -0.70 30.35
N VAL A 225 -2.56 -1.52 29.43
CA VAL A 225 -2.03 -1.06 28.14
C VAL A 225 -3.13 -0.47 27.26
N ILE A 226 -4.34 -1.04 27.29
CA ILE A 226 -5.51 -0.55 26.55
C ILE A 226 -6.03 0.75 27.17
N LEU A 227 -6.17 0.80 28.51
CA LEU A 227 -6.56 2.04 29.19
C LEU A 227 -5.63 3.21 28.85
N LYS A 228 -4.32 2.94 28.82
CA LYS A 228 -3.30 3.92 28.44
C LYS A 228 -3.44 4.34 26.98
N ALA A 229 -3.56 3.39 26.05
CA ALA A 229 -3.69 3.66 24.62
C ALA A 229 -4.92 4.50 24.32
N MET A 230 -6.06 4.15 24.91
CA MET A 230 -7.33 4.85 24.75
C MET A 230 -7.45 6.11 25.62
N ARG A 231 -6.41 6.46 26.40
CA ARG A 231 -6.37 7.65 27.28
C ARG A 231 -7.55 7.73 28.24
N VAL A 232 -8.00 6.56 28.73
CA VAL A 232 -9.17 6.46 29.60
C VAL A 232 -8.88 7.13 30.94
N LYS A 233 -9.74 8.07 31.34
CA LYS A 233 -9.76 8.69 32.66
C LYS A 233 -10.88 8.04 33.47
N SER A 234 -10.56 7.04 34.28
CA SER A 234 -11.54 6.37 35.16
C SER A 234 -11.26 6.71 36.62
N ALA A 235 -12.32 6.86 37.42
CA ALA A 235 -12.21 6.97 38.88
C ALA A 235 -11.89 5.63 39.54
N ALA A 236 -12.19 4.50 38.88
CA ALA A 236 -11.85 3.15 39.32
C ALA A 236 -10.39 2.83 38.97
N ALA A 237 -9.66 2.25 39.92
CA ALA A 237 -8.27 1.83 39.72
C ALA A 237 -8.13 0.70 38.70
N SER A 238 -9.16 -0.13 38.56
CA SER A 238 -9.22 -1.27 37.64
C SER A 238 -10.63 -1.38 37.04
N PRO A 239 -11.02 -0.51 36.07
CA PRO A 239 -12.36 -0.50 35.55
C PRO A 239 -12.62 -1.73 34.67
N SER A 240 -13.88 -2.23 34.71
CA SER A 240 -14.38 -3.17 33.71
C SER A 240 -14.54 -2.48 32.33
N TRP A 241 -14.74 -3.25 31.26
CA TRP A 241 -14.98 -2.71 29.92
C TRP A 241 -16.16 -1.75 29.89
N GLN A 242 -17.27 -2.12 30.55
CA GLN A 242 -18.46 -1.27 30.66
C GLN A 242 -18.20 0.03 31.43
N GLN A 243 -17.38 -0.02 32.48
CA GLN A 243 -17.02 1.19 33.24
C GLN A 243 -16.06 2.10 32.49
N ALA A 244 -15.18 1.52 31.69
CA ALA A 244 -14.18 2.28 30.93
C ALA A 244 -14.77 2.93 29.67
N PHE A 245 -15.65 2.24 28.93
CA PHE A 245 -16.05 2.59 27.59
C PHE A 245 -17.57 2.78 27.38
N GLY A 246 -18.39 2.46 28.39
CA GLY A 246 -19.83 2.70 28.31
C GLY A 246 -20.49 2.04 27.09
N PRO A 247 -21.15 2.80 26.20
CA PRO A 247 -21.84 2.25 25.03
C PRO A 247 -20.92 1.52 24.04
N ASP A 248 -19.65 1.88 23.97
CA ASP A 248 -18.66 1.33 23.03
C ASP A 248 -17.97 0.08 23.59
N ALA A 249 -18.31 -0.34 24.82
CA ALA A 249 -17.61 -1.40 25.54
C ALA A 249 -17.60 -2.74 24.79
N ASP A 250 -18.72 -3.14 24.18
CA ASP A 250 -18.83 -4.40 23.45
C ASP A 250 -17.90 -4.41 22.22
N GLU A 251 -17.90 -3.34 21.42
CA GLU A 251 -17.05 -3.20 20.23
C GLU A 251 -15.55 -3.12 20.61
N TYR A 252 -15.21 -2.29 21.60
CA TYR A 252 -13.80 -2.12 22.00
C TYR A 252 -13.22 -3.37 22.64
N PHE A 253 -14.04 -4.12 23.35
CA PHE A 253 -13.67 -5.44 23.87
C PHE A 253 -13.39 -6.41 22.72
N ASN A 254 -14.26 -6.44 21.72
CA ASN A 254 -14.07 -7.33 20.56
C ASN A 254 -12.83 -6.96 19.76
N ALA A 255 -12.59 -5.67 19.54
CA ALA A 255 -11.37 -5.20 18.90
C ALA A 255 -10.11 -5.63 19.65
N TRP A 256 -10.12 -5.56 20.99
CA TRP A 256 -9.03 -6.08 21.80
C TRP A 256 -8.87 -7.59 21.67
N ALA A 257 -9.97 -8.35 21.69
CA ALA A 257 -9.93 -9.80 21.65
C ALA A 257 -9.38 -10.31 20.31
N VAL A 258 -9.89 -9.77 19.18
CA VAL A 258 -9.42 -10.08 17.83
C VAL A 258 -7.97 -9.63 17.64
N ALA A 259 -7.63 -8.39 17.99
CA ALA A 259 -6.26 -7.87 17.89
C ALA A 259 -5.27 -8.70 18.70
N ARG A 260 -5.64 -9.14 19.92
CA ARG A 260 -4.82 -10.03 20.74
C ARG A 260 -4.57 -11.38 20.07
N TYR A 261 -5.58 -11.96 19.43
CA TYR A 261 -5.45 -13.21 18.69
C TYR A 261 -4.48 -13.03 17.51
N VAL A 262 -4.80 -12.14 16.58
CA VAL A 262 -4.00 -11.85 15.38
C VAL A 262 -2.57 -11.43 15.77
N GLY A 263 -2.42 -10.62 16.82
CA GLY A 263 -1.13 -10.19 17.34
C GLY A 263 -0.26 -11.35 17.85
N GLN A 264 -0.86 -12.40 18.44
CA GLN A 264 -0.12 -13.59 18.87
C GLN A 264 0.31 -14.46 17.67
N VAL A 265 -0.54 -14.60 16.65
CA VAL A 265 -0.18 -15.25 15.38
C VAL A 265 0.98 -14.51 14.73
N ALA A 266 0.87 -13.19 14.58
CA ALA A 266 1.91 -12.33 14.02
C ALA A 266 3.23 -12.43 14.79
N ALA A 267 3.19 -12.37 16.15
CA ALA A 267 4.37 -12.47 16.99
C ALA A 267 5.08 -13.82 16.85
N ALA A 268 4.32 -14.92 16.74
CA ALA A 268 4.88 -16.25 16.55
C ALA A 268 5.64 -16.34 15.22
N GLY A 269 5.06 -15.89 14.11
CA GLY A 269 5.72 -15.87 12.80
C GLY A 269 6.93 -14.93 12.76
N LYS A 270 6.78 -13.70 13.27
CA LYS A 270 7.85 -12.68 13.29
C LYS A 270 9.06 -13.11 14.10
N SER A 271 8.87 -13.93 15.15
CA SER A 271 9.97 -14.48 15.95
C SER A 271 10.89 -15.41 15.16
N VAL A 272 10.37 -16.01 14.08
CA VAL A 272 11.12 -16.92 13.20
C VAL A 272 11.71 -16.16 12.01
N TYR A 273 10.93 -15.29 11.40
CA TYR A 273 11.35 -14.49 10.24
C TYR A 273 10.76 -13.08 10.32
N ALA A 274 11.63 -12.10 10.56
CA ALA A 274 11.24 -10.74 10.94
C ALA A 274 10.86 -9.85 9.74
N LEU A 275 10.08 -10.38 8.79
CA LEU A 275 9.48 -9.57 7.74
C LEU A 275 8.46 -8.57 8.31
N PRO A 276 8.20 -7.45 7.61
CA PRO A 276 7.05 -6.60 7.89
C PRO A 276 5.74 -7.39 7.82
N LEU A 277 4.88 -7.20 8.82
CA LEU A 277 3.57 -7.84 8.90
C LEU A 277 2.47 -6.80 8.97
N TYR A 278 1.34 -7.06 8.30
CA TYR A 278 0.15 -6.22 8.40
C TYR A 278 -1.13 -7.01 8.60
N ALA A 279 -2.15 -6.33 9.12
CA ALA A 279 -3.53 -6.79 9.08
C ALA A 279 -4.38 -5.75 8.34
N ASN A 280 -5.30 -6.20 7.51
CA ASN A 280 -6.26 -5.36 6.81
C ASN A 280 -7.61 -5.33 7.53
N ALA A 281 -8.45 -4.38 7.16
CA ALA A 281 -9.78 -4.22 7.74
C ALA A 281 -10.80 -3.80 6.70
N ALA A 282 -11.96 -4.47 6.70
CA ALA A 282 -13.18 -3.93 6.13
C ALA A 282 -13.58 -2.66 6.90
N LEU A 283 -13.90 -1.61 6.16
CA LEU A 283 -14.06 -0.29 6.73
C LEU A 283 -15.52 0.05 7.05
N ARG A 284 -15.72 0.75 8.14
CA ARG A 284 -16.93 1.51 8.38
C ARG A 284 -16.93 2.79 7.53
N ASP A 285 -18.10 3.36 7.27
CA ASP A 285 -18.18 4.72 6.71
C ASP A 285 -17.64 5.72 7.75
N PRO A 286 -16.63 6.54 7.43
CA PRO A 286 -16.01 7.42 8.40
C PRO A 286 -16.90 8.59 8.85
N PHE A 287 -17.98 8.89 8.12
CA PHE A 287 -18.93 9.95 8.43
C PHE A 287 -20.26 9.42 8.99
N HIS A 288 -20.66 8.22 8.58
CA HIS A 288 -21.93 7.59 8.97
C HIS A 288 -21.70 6.13 9.40
N PRO A 289 -20.93 5.91 10.47
CA PRO A 289 -20.63 4.54 10.92
C PRO A 289 -21.93 3.85 11.35
N GLY A 290 -22.23 2.74 10.71
CA GLY A 290 -23.33 1.88 11.13
C GLY A 290 -22.96 1.05 12.36
N PRO A 291 -23.91 0.30 12.91
CA PRO A 291 -23.64 -0.63 14.01
C PRO A 291 -22.69 -1.73 13.54
N PRO A 292 -21.65 -2.06 14.32
CA PRO A 292 -20.71 -3.13 13.97
C PRO A 292 -21.39 -4.50 13.98
N GLY A 293 -20.91 -5.40 13.12
CA GLY A 293 -21.32 -6.80 13.10
C GLY A 293 -22.75 -7.07 12.65
N LEU A 294 -23.46 -6.11 12.03
CA LEU A 294 -24.84 -6.25 11.57
C LEU A 294 -24.93 -6.17 10.04
N PRO A 295 -25.00 -7.30 9.33
CA PRO A 295 -25.08 -7.32 7.87
C PRO A 295 -26.31 -6.57 7.34
N GLY A 296 -26.11 -5.85 6.22
CA GLY A 296 -27.18 -5.14 5.52
C GLY A 296 -27.64 -3.84 6.17
N ALA A 297 -27.13 -3.46 7.35
CA ALA A 297 -27.34 -2.13 7.90
C ALA A 297 -26.44 -1.11 7.18
N PRO A 298 -26.89 0.15 7.00
CA PRO A 298 -26.02 1.20 6.48
C PRO A 298 -24.73 1.34 7.33
N GLY A 299 -23.58 1.29 6.68
CA GLY A 299 -22.29 1.36 7.36
C GLY A 299 -21.91 0.15 8.21
N ALA A 300 -22.62 -0.99 8.06
CA ALA A 300 -22.27 -2.23 8.74
C ALA A 300 -20.90 -2.74 8.31
N TYR A 301 -20.15 -3.26 9.27
CA TYR A 301 -18.78 -3.77 9.11
C TYR A 301 -18.51 -4.87 10.15
N GLU A 302 -17.42 -5.64 9.95
CA GLU A 302 -16.99 -6.67 10.89
C GLU A 302 -16.57 -6.03 12.22
N SER A 303 -17.24 -6.41 13.29
CA SER A 303 -16.87 -5.95 14.64
C SER A 303 -15.55 -6.57 15.08
N GLY A 304 -14.65 -5.78 15.59
CA GLY A 304 -13.35 -6.24 16.07
C GLY A 304 -12.21 -6.06 15.10
N GLY A 305 -12.47 -5.78 13.81
CA GLY A 305 -11.45 -5.43 12.82
C GLY A 305 -10.73 -4.13 13.16
N ALA A 306 -9.60 -3.87 12.50
CA ALA A 306 -8.77 -2.69 12.72
C ALA A 306 -9.36 -1.42 12.08
N THR A 307 -10.62 -1.09 12.40
CA THR A 307 -11.30 0.13 11.94
C THR A 307 -10.75 1.37 12.63
N ASP A 308 -10.99 2.54 12.03
CA ASP A 308 -10.40 3.83 12.43
C ASP A 308 -10.60 4.20 13.92
N ASN A 309 -11.73 3.80 14.52
CA ASN A 309 -12.07 4.09 15.92
C ASN A 309 -11.34 3.19 16.93
N VAL A 310 -10.76 2.09 16.50
CA VAL A 310 -10.10 1.11 17.38
C VAL A 310 -8.62 0.88 17.07
N LEU A 311 -8.01 1.69 16.19
CA LEU A 311 -6.60 1.56 15.84
C LEU A 311 -5.67 1.60 17.07
N ASP A 312 -5.97 2.44 18.07
CA ASP A 312 -5.18 2.52 19.29
C ASP A 312 -5.24 1.21 20.10
N ILE A 313 -6.38 0.52 20.10
CA ILE A 313 -6.54 -0.80 20.71
C ILE A 313 -5.68 -1.83 19.97
N TRP A 314 -5.76 -1.85 18.63
CA TRP A 314 -4.98 -2.76 17.80
C TRP A 314 -3.47 -2.57 17.96
N LYS A 315 -2.98 -1.32 17.93
CA LYS A 315 -1.56 -1.01 18.16
C LYS A 315 -1.08 -1.47 19.52
N ALA A 316 -1.93 -1.36 20.54
CA ALA A 316 -1.58 -1.80 21.90
C ALA A 316 -1.65 -3.31 22.10
N ALA A 317 -2.61 -4.01 21.45
CA ALA A 317 -2.85 -5.43 21.61
C ALA A 317 -2.04 -6.31 20.65
N ALA A 318 -1.67 -5.79 19.47
CA ALA A 318 -0.96 -6.50 18.40
C ALA A 318 0.35 -5.80 17.98
N PRO A 319 1.31 -5.55 18.89
CA PRO A 319 2.52 -4.78 18.59
C PRO A 319 3.47 -5.46 17.58
N ALA A 320 3.24 -6.73 17.25
CA ALA A 320 4.00 -7.45 16.22
C ALA A 320 3.57 -7.09 14.79
N LEU A 321 2.40 -6.48 14.61
CA LEU A 321 1.97 -5.92 13.33
C LEU A 321 2.61 -4.54 13.13
N ASP A 322 3.25 -4.37 11.99
CA ASP A 322 3.89 -3.11 11.62
C ASP A 322 2.87 -2.13 11.03
N VAL A 323 1.88 -2.64 10.29
CA VAL A 323 0.88 -1.85 9.58
C VAL A 323 -0.53 -2.35 9.90
N LEU A 324 -1.44 -1.40 10.12
CA LEU A 324 -2.88 -1.61 10.08
C LEU A 324 -3.39 -0.93 8.81
N ALA A 325 -3.99 -1.69 7.91
CA ALA A 325 -4.22 -1.27 6.54
C ALA A 325 -5.71 -1.22 6.19
N PRO A 326 -6.19 -0.15 5.53
CA PRO A 326 -7.59 -0.03 5.15
C PRO A 326 -7.88 -0.66 3.79
N ASP A 327 -8.94 -1.50 3.69
CA ASP A 327 -9.51 -1.96 2.43
C ASP A 327 -10.51 -0.91 1.94
N ASN A 328 -10.00 0.03 1.14
CA ASN A 328 -10.76 1.24 0.85
C ASN A 328 -11.66 1.10 -0.38
N TYR A 329 -12.88 0.67 -0.15
CA TYR A 329 -13.95 0.57 -1.15
C TYR A 329 -15.00 1.69 -1.06
N GLN A 330 -14.71 2.75 -0.31
CA GLN A 330 -15.64 3.88 -0.16
C GLN A 330 -16.04 4.43 -1.54
N THR A 331 -17.33 4.77 -1.67
CA THR A 331 -17.89 5.27 -2.95
C THR A 331 -17.87 6.78 -3.04
N GLU A 332 -18.00 7.44 -1.89
CA GLU A 332 -17.98 8.90 -1.80
C GLU A 332 -16.53 9.41 -1.74
N PRO A 333 -16.14 10.33 -2.64
CA PRO A 333 -14.77 10.85 -2.70
C PRO A 333 -14.25 11.41 -1.38
N ALA A 334 -15.09 12.11 -0.64
CA ALA A 334 -14.70 12.67 0.67
C ALA A 334 -14.46 11.59 1.72
N ALA A 335 -15.27 10.52 1.72
CA ALA A 335 -15.08 9.38 2.60
C ALA A 335 -13.81 8.61 2.23
N TYR A 336 -13.55 8.46 0.93
CA TYR A 336 -12.35 7.79 0.42
C TYR A 336 -11.06 8.48 0.89
N GLU A 337 -10.99 9.80 0.75
CA GLU A 337 -9.85 10.63 1.22
C GLU A 337 -9.74 10.62 2.75
N ARG A 338 -10.89 10.67 3.44
CA ARG A 338 -10.91 10.67 4.90
C ARG A 338 -10.26 9.41 5.49
N ILE A 339 -10.40 8.27 4.83
CA ILE A 339 -9.73 7.04 5.23
C ILE A 339 -8.20 7.20 5.19
N PHE A 340 -7.64 7.85 4.20
CA PHE A 340 -6.19 8.11 4.17
C PHE A 340 -5.72 8.94 5.36
N GLU A 341 -6.46 10.00 5.70
CA GLU A 341 -6.15 10.84 6.87
C GLU A 341 -6.19 10.05 8.20
N LEU A 342 -7.14 9.09 8.32
CA LEU A 342 -7.33 8.32 9.54
C LEU A 342 -6.26 7.24 9.73
N TYR A 343 -5.79 6.63 8.62
CA TYR A 343 -4.80 5.54 8.67
C TYR A 343 -3.35 6.02 8.52
N HIS A 344 -3.11 7.20 7.93
CA HIS A 344 -1.82 7.86 7.93
C HIS A 344 -1.53 8.47 9.29
N ARG A 345 -0.76 7.80 10.12
CA ARG A 345 -0.46 8.20 11.51
C ARG A 345 1.05 8.15 11.74
N ALA A 346 1.54 8.93 12.71
CA ALA A 346 2.94 8.88 13.12
C ALA A 346 3.39 7.51 13.68
N ASP A 347 2.45 6.62 14.00
CA ASP A 347 2.68 5.25 14.48
C ASP A 347 2.14 4.18 13.50
N ASN A 348 1.67 4.58 12.31
CA ASN A 348 1.13 3.69 11.30
C ASN A 348 1.35 4.22 9.89
N PRO A 349 2.17 3.55 9.05
CA PRO A 349 2.27 3.90 7.64
C PRO A 349 0.95 3.65 6.91
N LEU A 350 0.63 4.48 5.92
CA LEU A 350 -0.49 4.21 5.04
C LEU A 350 -0.07 3.15 4.00
N PHE A 351 -0.81 2.06 3.97
CA PHE A 351 -0.80 1.07 2.89
C PHE A 351 -2.25 0.74 2.55
N VAL A 352 -2.61 0.74 1.27
CA VAL A 352 -3.95 0.37 0.80
C VAL A 352 -3.87 -0.97 0.09
N PRO A 353 -4.09 -2.09 0.80
CA PRO A 353 -3.91 -3.44 0.24
C PRO A 353 -5.08 -3.89 -0.62
N GLU A 354 -6.25 -3.29 -0.41
CA GLU A 354 -7.43 -3.56 -1.22
C GLU A 354 -8.16 -2.27 -1.58
N THR A 355 -8.47 -2.13 -2.87
CA THR A 355 -9.39 -1.12 -3.38
C THR A 355 -9.99 -1.57 -4.71
N GLY A 356 -11.09 -0.95 -5.10
CA GLY A 356 -11.76 -1.29 -6.35
C GLY A 356 -12.33 -0.06 -7.04
N ARG A 357 -13.06 -0.33 -8.15
CA ARG A 357 -13.75 0.64 -9.01
C ARG A 357 -12.80 1.57 -9.78
N PRO A 358 -12.87 1.60 -11.12
CA PRO A 358 -11.95 2.34 -11.99
C PRO A 358 -11.82 3.83 -11.67
N TYR A 359 -12.92 4.49 -11.27
CA TYR A 359 -12.91 5.92 -10.95
C TYR A 359 -12.11 6.24 -9.67
N ASN A 360 -11.85 5.27 -8.80
CA ASN A 360 -11.01 5.42 -7.62
C ASN A 360 -9.51 5.41 -7.96
N ALA A 361 -9.13 5.01 -9.18
CA ALA A 361 -7.73 4.96 -9.59
C ALA A 361 -7.00 6.31 -9.42
N ARG A 362 -7.71 7.46 -9.56
CA ARG A 362 -7.11 8.78 -9.33
C ARG A 362 -6.59 8.97 -7.90
N PHE A 363 -7.20 8.31 -6.92
CA PHE A 363 -6.82 8.43 -5.51
C PHE A 363 -5.49 7.77 -5.17
N PHE A 364 -4.90 7.00 -6.09
CA PHE A 364 -3.50 6.58 -5.96
C PHE A 364 -2.56 7.79 -5.75
N PHE A 365 -2.79 8.90 -6.47
CA PHE A 365 -2.01 10.12 -6.28
C PHE A 365 -2.28 10.75 -4.91
N SER A 366 -3.51 10.78 -4.48
CA SER A 366 -3.85 11.24 -3.13
C SER A 366 -3.22 10.38 -2.04
N ALA A 367 -3.21 9.04 -2.21
CA ALA A 367 -2.50 8.14 -1.31
C ALA A 367 -1.00 8.47 -1.23
N LEU A 368 -0.35 8.77 -2.36
CA LEU A 368 1.04 9.24 -2.37
C LEU A 368 1.20 10.56 -1.61
N GLY A 369 0.24 11.49 -1.73
CA GLY A 369 0.20 12.74 -0.96
C GLY A 369 0.05 12.50 0.55
N HIS A 370 -0.58 11.40 0.94
CA HIS A 370 -0.65 10.89 2.32
C HIS A 370 0.47 9.90 2.66
N GLN A 371 1.58 9.94 1.94
CA GLN A 371 2.80 9.17 2.20
C GLN A 371 2.59 7.65 2.21
N ALA A 372 1.70 7.14 1.34
CA ALA A 372 1.49 5.72 1.21
C ALA A 372 2.77 4.99 0.78
N ILE A 373 3.04 3.85 1.43
CA ILE A 373 4.13 2.95 1.08
C ILE A 373 3.73 1.93 0.00
N GLY A 374 2.45 1.86 -0.33
CA GLY A 374 1.92 0.98 -1.37
C GLY A 374 0.44 1.17 -1.60
N PHE A 375 -0.02 0.67 -2.75
CA PHE A 375 -1.41 0.76 -3.19
C PHE A 375 -1.73 -0.44 -4.07
N SER A 376 -2.92 -1.05 -3.90
CA SER A 376 -3.26 -2.31 -4.54
C SER A 376 -4.73 -2.36 -4.97
N PRO A 377 -5.03 -2.25 -6.28
CA PRO A 377 -6.34 -2.64 -6.78
C PRO A 377 -6.55 -4.14 -6.58
N SER A 378 -7.72 -4.52 -6.03
CA SER A 378 -8.11 -5.89 -5.78
C SER A 378 -8.97 -6.45 -6.92
N GLY A 379 -8.85 -7.75 -7.17
CA GLY A 379 -9.63 -8.46 -8.18
C GLY A 379 -9.26 -8.13 -9.62
N GLY A 380 -8.04 -7.66 -9.87
CA GLY A 380 -7.52 -7.26 -11.19
C GLY A 380 -7.42 -8.37 -12.24
N ASN A 381 -7.84 -9.59 -11.92
CA ASN A 381 -7.78 -10.77 -12.79
C ASN A 381 -9.11 -11.02 -13.52
N THR A 382 -9.67 -10.00 -14.12
CA THR A 382 -10.96 -10.08 -14.84
C THR A 382 -10.93 -10.98 -16.08
N GLU A 383 -9.76 -11.39 -16.56
CA GLU A 383 -9.61 -12.18 -17.80
C GLU A 383 -10.30 -13.57 -17.77
N GLY A 384 -10.55 -14.14 -16.61
CA GLY A 384 -11.31 -15.40 -16.49
C GLY A 384 -12.82 -15.27 -16.53
N GLU A 385 -13.36 -14.05 -16.44
CA GLU A 385 -14.80 -13.78 -16.29
C GLU A 385 -15.45 -13.23 -17.56
N PHE A 386 -14.63 -12.70 -18.50
CA PHE A 386 -15.12 -12.10 -19.72
C PHE A 386 -14.90 -13.02 -20.91
N ARG A 387 -15.82 -12.96 -21.86
CA ARG A 387 -15.61 -13.59 -23.17
C ARG A 387 -14.43 -12.91 -23.89
N PRO A 388 -13.76 -13.61 -24.81
CA PRO A 388 -12.59 -13.03 -25.52
C PRO A 388 -12.85 -11.68 -26.18
N ASP A 389 -14.07 -11.42 -26.66
CA ASP A 389 -14.51 -10.15 -27.24
C ASP A 389 -14.78 -9.05 -26.18
N GLU A 390 -14.99 -9.42 -24.93
CA GLU A 390 -15.22 -8.51 -23.80
C GLU A 390 -13.92 -8.11 -23.09
N VAL A 391 -12.84 -8.89 -23.23
CA VAL A 391 -11.55 -8.67 -22.56
C VAL A 391 -10.96 -7.30 -22.90
N SER A 392 -10.97 -6.89 -24.16
CA SER A 392 -10.43 -5.59 -24.57
C SER A 392 -11.19 -4.43 -23.94
N LYS A 393 -12.52 -4.53 -23.90
CA LYS A 393 -13.38 -3.51 -23.28
C LYS A 393 -13.18 -3.47 -21.75
N ALA A 394 -13.10 -4.64 -21.12
CA ALA A 394 -12.83 -4.73 -19.69
C ALA A 394 -11.45 -4.15 -19.35
N ARG A 395 -10.42 -4.40 -20.13
CA ARG A 395 -9.10 -3.79 -19.95
C ARG A 395 -9.17 -2.27 -20.01
N GLU A 396 -9.84 -1.71 -21.01
CA GLU A 396 -9.95 -0.27 -21.17
C GLU A 396 -10.79 0.37 -20.05
N GLU A 397 -11.93 -0.19 -19.71
CA GLU A 397 -12.84 0.39 -18.73
C GLU A 397 -12.38 0.18 -17.27
N PHE A 398 -11.85 -1.01 -16.94
CA PHE A 398 -11.59 -1.39 -15.55
C PHE A 398 -10.10 -1.40 -15.18
N LEU A 399 -9.20 -1.76 -16.09
CA LEU A 399 -7.77 -1.90 -15.79
C LEU A 399 -6.98 -0.67 -16.19
N ASN A 400 -7.28 -0.05 -17.34
CA ASN A 400 -6.49 1.07 -17.85
C ASN A 400 -6.36 2.24 -16.86
N PRO A 401 -7.39 2.67 -16.10
CA PRO A 401 -7.24 3.73 -15.11
C PRO A 401 -6.18 3.45 -14.04
N TRP A 402 -5.98 2.18 -13.66
CA TRP A 402 -4.92 1.74 -12.76
C TRP A 402 -3.58 1.62 -13.48
N ALA A 403 -3.57 0.97 -14.66
CA ALA A 403 -2.38 0.76 -15.48
C ALA A 403 -1.70 2.09 -15.86
N MET A 404 -2.45 3.13 -16.17
CA MET A 404 -1.93 4.48 -16.47
C MET A 404 -1.06 5.00 -15.31
N ASN A 405 -1.53 4.86 -14.07
CA ASN A 405 -0.79 5.30 -12.89
C ASN A 405 0.52 4.53 -12.73
N TYR A 406 0.47 3.21 -12.81
CA TYR A 406 1.63 2.35 -12.56
C TYR A 406 2.65 2.42 -13.70
N ARG A 407 2.18 2.54 -14.95
CA ARG A 407 3.05 2.79 -16.11
C ARG A 407 3.85 4.09 -15.97
N LEU A 408 3.21 5.14 -15.44
CA LEU A 408 3.86 6.42 -15.21
C LEU A 408 4.84 6.38 -14.03
N ILE A 409 4.42 5.85 -12.90
CA ILE A 409 5.19 5.92 -11.64
C ILE A 409 6.23 4.80 -11.56
N GLY A 410 5.99 3.63 -12.16
CA GLY A 410 6.86 2.46 -12.06
C GLY A 410 8.34 2.75 -12.33
N PRO A 411 8.70 3.37 -13.46
CA PRO A 411 10.11 3.65 -13.78
C PRO A 411 10.82 4.56 -12.76
N MET A 412 10.07 5.36 -11.99
CA MET A 412 10.60 6.28 -10.98
C MET A 412 10.17 5.94 -9.55
N GLN A 413 9.61 4.74 -9.30
CA GLN A 413 9.01 4.37 -8.02
C GLN A 413 9.97 4.48 -6.83
N ARG A 414 11.26 4.16 -7.01
CA ARG A 414 12.29 4.29 -5.96
C ARG A 414 12.53 5.75 -5.59
N GLU A 415 12.60 6.64 -6.59
CA GLU A 415 12.78 8.09 -6.38
C GLU A 415 11.54 8.70 -5.71
N ILE A 416 10.34 8.31 -6.13
CA ILE A 416 9.08 8.73 -5.51
C ILE A 416 9.04 8.25 -4.05
N ALA A 417 9.37 6.99 -3.77
CA ALA A 417 9.43 6.46 -2.41
C ALA A 417 10.42 7.24 -1.54
N ARG A 418 11.60 7.57 -2.08
CA ARG A 418 12.63 8.33 -1.37
C ARG A 418 12.15 9.76 -1.05
N LEU A 419 11.64 10.49 -2.05
CA LEU A 419 11.17 11.88 -1.86
C LEU A 419 9.96 11.93 -0.93
N ASN A 420 9.11 10.91 -0.97
CA ASN A 420 7.98 10.76 -0.06
C ASN A 420 8.44 10.58 1.39
N PHE A 421 9.39 9.68 1.63
CA PHE A 421 9.98 9.45 2.94
C PHE A 421 10.73 10.69 3.48
N GLU A 422 11.35 11.49 2.61
CA GLU A 422 11.99 12.76 2.96
C GLU A 422 10.99 13.89 3.23
N GLY A 423 9.68 13.68 2.98
CA GLY A 423 8.65 14.72 3.13
C GLY A 423 8.71 15.80 2.05
N ARG A 424 9.23 15.46 0.88
CA ARG A 424 9.48 16.37 -0.24
C ARG A 424 8.53 16.16 -1.42
N LEU A 425 7.46 15.36 -1.22
CA LEU A 425 6.46 15.06 -2.22
C LEU A 425 5.08 15.51 -1.73
N GLN A 426 4.31 16.11 -2.63
CA GLN A 426 2.88 16.31 -2.47
C GLN A 426 2.18 15.83 -3.74
N ALA A 427 1.06 15.14 -3.58
CA ALA A 427 0.25 14.68 -4.69
C ALA A 427 -1.23 14.75 -4.31
N VAL A 428 -2.06 15.01 -5.31
CA VAL A 428 -3.49 15.28 -5.11
C VAL A 428 -4.32 14.68 -6.24
N ALA A 429 -5.54 14.29 -5.91
CA ALA A 429 -6.57 13.93 -6.87
C ALA A 429 -7.66 15.00 -6.91
N GLU A 430 -8.25 15.18 -8.09
CA GLU A 430 -9.38 16.10 -8.28
C GLU A 430 -10.60 15.62 -7.51
N GLN A 431 -11.24 16.54 -6.82
CA GLN A 431 -12.52 16.34 -6.15
C GLN A 431 -13.61 17.22 -6.77
N GLN A 432 -14.85 16.73 -6.73
CA GLN A 432 -16.00 17.48 -7.21
C GLN A 432 -16.09 18.84 -6.51
N GLY A 433 -16.21 19.91 -7.30
CA GLY A 433 -16.34 21.28 -6.77
C GLY A 433 -15.02 21.90 -6.24
N THR A 434 -13.89 21.20 -6.39
CA THR A 434 -12.56 21.73 -5.99
C THR A 434 -11.63 21.77 -7.19
N PRO A 435 -11.81 22.74 -8.09
CA PRO A 435 -11.07 22.81 -9.36
C PRO A 435 -9.63 23.33 -9.22
N LEU A 436 -9.20 23.67 -7.99
CA LEU A 436 -7.87 24.21 -7.71
C LEU A 436 -7.33 23.68 -6.39
N ARG A 437 -6.02 23.38 -6.37
CA ARG A 437 -5.26 23.00 -5.16
C ARG A 437 -3.94 23.76 -5.13
N ILE A 438 -3.52 24.19 -3.95
CA ILE A 438 -2.21 24.84 -3.73
C ILE A 438 -1.35 23.92 -2.88
N LEU A 439 -0.17 23.57 -3.39
CA LEU A 439 0.78 22.69 -2.76
C LEU A 439 2.01 23.51 -2.33
N PRO A 440 2.22 23.78 -1.03
CA PRO A 440 3.32 24.60 -0.55
C PRO A 440 4.64 23.83 -0.50
N PHE A 441 5.72 24.46 -1.02
CA PHE A 441 7.09 23.97 -1.00
C PHE A 441 8.07 25.08 -0.60
N GLY A 442 8.11 25.42 0.67
CA GLY A 442 9.04 26.45 1.17
C GLY A 442 8.87 27.81 0.48
N SER A 443 9.79 28.14 -0.43
CA SER A 443 9.78 29.39 -1.19
C SER A 443 8.79 29.41 -2.37
N TRP A 444 8.22 28.26 -2.72
CA TRP A 444 7.34 28.09 -3.87
C TRP A 444 5.99 27.48 -3.49
N ASN A 445 4.98 27.84 -4.23
CA ASN A 445 3.69 27.16 -4.25
C ASN A 445 3.48 26.55 -5.64
N ALA A 446 3.21 25.24 -5.71
CA ALA A 446 2.69 24.65 -6.92
C ALA A 446 1.15 24.80 -6.94
N VAL A 447 0.63 25.40 -7.98
CA VAL A 447 -0.81 25.66 -8.17
C VAL A 447 -1.34 24.63 -9.18
N VAL A 448 -2.11 23.67 -8.70
CA VAL A 448 -2.75 22.64 -9.52
C VAL A 448 -4.15 23.10 -9.86
N THR A 449 -4.50 23.05 -11.15
CA THR A 449 -5.84 23.39 -11.63
C THR A 449 -6.38 22.27 -12.54
N TYR A 450 -7.70 22.14 -12.58
CA TYR A 450 -8.37 21.10 -13.33
C TYR A 450 -9.35 21.70 -14.33
N GLY A 451 -9.42 21.10 -15.52
CA GLY A 451 -10.23 21.59 -16.63
C GLY A 451 -9.76 22.93 -17.20
N GLY A 452 -10.45 23.42 -18.23
CA GLY A 452 -10.15 24.68 -18.86
C GLY A 452 -8.85 24.73 -19.67
N ASN A 453 -8.51 25.92 -20.13
CA ASN A 453 -7.34 26.18 -20.99
C ASN A 453 -6.24 27.03 -20.32
N GLY A 454 -6.31 27.22 -18.99
CA GLY A 454 -5.38 28.08 -18.24
C GLY A 454 -5.68 29.57 -18.33
N ARG A 455 -6.75 29.96 -19.01
CA ARG A 455 -7.22 31.34 -19.08
C ARG A 455 -8.52 31.48 -18.29
N GLY A 456 -8.51 32.26 -17.22
CA GLY A 456 -9.65 32.43 -16.32
C GLY A 456 -9.80 31.34 -15.24
N PRO A 457 -10.89 31.40 -14.47
CA PRO A 457 -11.15 30.44 -13.40
C PRO A 457 -11.21 29.00 -13.92
N PRO A 458 -10.54 28.02 -13.26
CA PRO A 458 -10.62 26.63 -13.69
C PRO A 458 -12.02 26.07 -13.40
N PRO A 459 -12.67 25.43 -14.39
CA PRO A 459 -14.03 24.90 -14.20
C PRO A 459 -14.07 23.54 -13.49
N GLY A 460 -12.94 22.85 -13.36
CA GLY A 460 -12.87 21.41 -13.11
C GLY A 460 -13.04 20.58 -14.39
N ASN A 461 -12.69 19.30 -14.33
CA ASN A 461 -13.03 18.37 -15.39
C ASN A 461 -14.51 17.97 -15.30
N ALA A 462 -15.13 17.64 -16.43
CA ALA A 462 -16.54 17.24 -16.47
C ALA A 462 -16.81 16.01 -15.58
N THR A 463 -15.85 15.08 -15.57
CA THR A 463 -15.75 14.01 -14.56
C THR A 463 -14.46 14.23 -13.80
N PRO A 464 -14.44 14.22 -12.46
CA PRO A 464 -13.23 14.40 -11.68
C PRO A 464 -12.26 13.23 -11.86
N ILE A 465 -11.32 13.38 -12.80
CA ILE A 465 -10.28 12.37 -13.12
C ILE A 465 -8.88 12.95 -13.03
N GLY A 466 -8.78 14.25 -12.80
CA GLY A 466 -7.52 14.96 -12.69
C GLY A 466 -6.70 14.51 -11.48
N ARG A 467 -5.38 14.47 -11.63
CA ARG A 467 -4.44 14.16 -10.56
C ARG A 467 -3.07 14.72 -10.86
N ALA A 468 -2.35 15.13 -9.83
CA ALA A 468 -1.05 15.77 -9.93
C ALA A 468 -0.09 15.27 -8.86
N LEU A 469 1.18 15.21 -9.21
CA LEU A 469 2.29 14.94 -8.32
C LEU A 469 3.37 15.98 -8.55
N VAL A 470 3.83 16.58 -7.45
CA VAL A 470 4.95 17.51 -7.40
C VAL A 470 5.92 17.03 -6.33
N ALA A 471 7.17 16.81 -6.69
CA ALA A 471 8.19 16.37 -5.77
C ALA A 471 9.41 17.28 -5.88
N GLN A 472 9.87 17.82 -4.76
CA GLN A 472 10.98 18.77 -4.70
C GLN A 472 12.32 18.03 -4.64
N SER A 473 13.13 18.13 -5.70
CA SER A 473 14.47 17.52 -5.76
C SER A 473 15.50 18.34 -4.98
N ASN A 474 15.43 19.68 -5.10
CA ASN A 474 16.17 20.65 -4.29
C ASN A 474 15.33 21.92 -4.14
N ASP A 475 15.86 22.98 -3.54
CA ASP A 475 15.10 24.20 -3.18
C ASP A 475 14.34 24.81 -4.35
N ASP A 476 14.92 24.80 -5.55
CA ASP A 476 14.34 25.43 -6.75
C ASP A 476 14.14 24.44 -7.91
N GLN A 477 14.21 23.12 -7.64
CA GLN A 477 14.01 22.11 -8.67
C GLN A 477 12.97 21.07 -8.26
N PHE A 478 12.09 20.76 -9.19
CA PHE A 478 10.93 19.90 -8.97
C PHE A 478 10.82 18.83 -10.05
N LEU A 479 10.38 17.65 -9.65
CA LEU A 479 9.85 16.61 -10.53
C LEU A 479 8.34 16.74 -10.53
N VAL A 480 7.74 16.87 -11.72
CA VAL A 480 6.31 17.19 -11.87
C VAL A 480 5.68 16.27 -12.90
N THR A 481 4.53 15.72 -12.55
CA THR A 481 3.74 14.89 -13.47
C THR A 481 2.26 14.87 -13.06
N GLY A 482 1.40 14.35 -13.93
CA GLY A 482 -0.03 14.26 -13.64
C GLY A 482 -0.86 13.81 -14.83
N PHE A 483 -2.17 13.81 -14.65
CA PHE A 483 -3.16 13.52 -15.67
C PHE A 483 -4.30 14.53 -15.58
N PHE A 484 -4.78 15.00 -16.71
CA PHE A 484 -5.94 15.89 -16.82
C PHE A 484 -5.90 17.07 -15.84
N CYS A 485 -4.71 17.66 -15.71
CA CYS A 485 -4.46 18.80 -14.83
C CYS A 485 -3.49 19.79 -15.48
N ARG A 486 -3.32 20.91 -14.80
CA ARG A 486 -2.34 21.93 -15.13
C ARG A 486 -1.63 22.35 -13.86
N ILE A 487 -0.32 22.50 -13.92
CA ILE A 487 0.52 22.86 -12.77
C ILE A 487 1.31 24.11 -13.11
N ASP A 488 1.16 25.13 -12.27
CA ASP A 488 1.93 26.37 -12.34
C ASP A 488 2.69 26.57 -11.02
N PHE A 489 3.75 27.37 -11.04
CA PHE A 489 4.51 27.68 -9.82
C PHE A 489 4.44 29.17 -9.54
N ARG A 490 4.41 29.50 -8.24
CA ARG A 490 4.41 30.89 -7.77
C ARG A 490 5.27 31.02 -6.53
N PRO A 491 5.98 32.15 -6.33
CA PRO A 491 6.67 32.41 -5.09
C PRO A 491 5.69 32.31 -3.91
N ALA A 492 6.13 31.70 -2.82
CA ALA A 492 5.34 31.66 -1.59
C ALA A 492 5.21 33.09 -1.04
N GLY A 493 3.99 33.58 -0.95
CA GLY A 493 3.69 34.90 -0.41
C GLY A 493 3.98 35.02 1.08
N THR A 494 3.66 36.21 1.65
CA THR A 494 3.73 36.46 3.09
C THR A 494 2.85 35.49 3.89
N ALA A 495 3.05 35.39 5.21
CA ALA A 495 2.25 34.55 6.10
C ALA A 495 0.73 34.92 6.04
N GLU A 496 0.40 36.17 5.79
CA GLU A 496 -0.97 36.65 5.65
C GLU A 496 -1.60 36.19 4.33
N GLN A 497 -0.86 36.25 3.23
CA GLN A 497 -1.27 35.70 1.93
C GLN A 497 -1.49 34.21 1.98
N ARG A 498 -0.65 33.45 2.70
CA ARG A 498 -0.82 32.00 2.91
C ARG A 498 -2.09 31.68 3.70
N ARG A 499 -2.42 32.43 4.74
CA ARG A 499 -3.69 32.26 5.49
C ARG A 499 -4.91 32.54 4.64
N SER A 500 -4.86 33.57 3.80
CA SER A 500 -5.95 33.91 2.88
C SER A 500 -6.15 32.82 1.82
N GLN A 501 -5.08 32.18 1.35
CA GLN A 501 -5.12 31.05 0.42
C GLN A 501 -5.77 29.80 1.04
N GLN A 502 -5.43 29.45 2.28
CA GLN A 502 -6.03 28.33 3.01
C GLN A 502 -7.54 28.52 3.26
N LEU A 503 -7.96 29.75 3.53
CA LEU A 503 -9.38 30.09 3.70
C LEU A 503 -10.18 29.90 2.39
N VAL A 504 -9.56 30.12 1.25
CA VAL A 504 -10.19 30.01 -0.07
C VAL A 504 -10.28 28.57 -0.54
N GLU A 505 -9.30 27.73 -0.22
CA GLU A 505 -9.37 26.28 -0.49
C GLU A 505 -10.60 25.63 0.16
N GLY A 506 -10.98 26.09 1.37
CA GLY A 506 -12.16 25.61 2.09
C GLY A 506 -13.51 26.10 1.52
N THR A 507 -13.51 27.15 0.71
CA THR A 507 -14.76 27.77 0.19
C THR A 507 -15.00 27.50 -1.30
N GLY A 508 -14.06 26.89 -2.01
CA GLY A 508 -14.15 26.66 -3.47
C GLY A 508 -14.11 27.96 -4.30
N GLN A 509 -13.84 29.10 -3.67
CA GLN A 509 -13.69 30.38 -4.37
C GLN A 509 -12.22 30.62 -4.69
N THR A 510 -11.92 30.81 -5.96
CA THR A 510 -10.57 31.14 -6.42
C THR A 510 -10.31 32.64 -6.17
N PRO A 511 -9.28 33.04 -5.41
CA PRO A 511 -8.95 34.47 -5.28
C PRO A 511 -8.62 35.04 -6.66
N SER A 512 -9.22 36.15 -6.98
CA SER A 512 -8.90 36.92 -8.21
C SER A 512 -7.39 37.18 -8.36
N ALA A 513 -6.66 37.35 -7.25
CA ALA A 513 -5.21 37.52 -7.23
C ALA A 513 -4.39 36.26 -7.69
N LEU A 514 -4.98 35.08 -7.66
CA LEU A 514 -4.35 33.88 -8.22
C LEU A 514 -4.65 33.69 -9.72
N ILE A 515 -5.72 34.36 -10.20
CA ILE A 515 -6.17 34.28 -11.58
C ILE A 515 -5.74 35.55 -12.34
N ASP A 516 -5.67 36.69 -11.65
CA ASP A 516 -5.22 37.94 -12.21
C ASP A 516 -3.69 37.88 -12.35
N GLY A 517 -3.31 37.02 -13.31
CA GLY A 517 -1.94 36.89 -13.69
C GLY A 517 -1.43 38.19 -14.24
N THR A 518 -0.75 38.91 -13.43
CA THR A 518 0.39 39.61 -13.96
C THR A 518 1.36 38.54 -14.44
N TRP A 519 1.14 38.07 -15.65
CA TRP A 519 1.97 37.15 -16.42
C TRP A 519 3.45 37.60 -16.50
N GLN A 520 3.78 38.72 -15.88
CA GLN A 520 5.05 39.41 -15.94
C GLN A 520 6.19 38.75 -15.14
N HIS A 521 5.92 37.71 -14.37
CA HIS A 521 6.96 37.09 -13.51
C HIS A 521 6.87 35.57 -13.56
N ARG A 522 6.98 35.00 -14.77
CA ARG A 522 7.13 33.59 -14.90
C ARG A 522 8.46 33.14 -14.33
N GLN A 523 8.35 32.13 -13.51
CA GLN A 523 9.43 31.64 -12.69
C GLN A 523 10.13 30.42 -13.30
N PHE A 524 9.65 29.93 -14.47
CA PHE A 524 10.28 28.80 -15.15
C PHE A 524 11.63 29.22 -15.76
N LEU A 525 12.72 28.84 -15.09
CA LEU A 525 14.05 28.98 -15.64
C LEU A 525 14.33 27.92 -16.70
N ARG A 526 13.88 26.69 -16.44
CA ARG A 526 14.05 25.54 -17.35
C ARG A 526 12.98 24.50 -17.07
N VAL A 527 12.37 23.96 -18.14
CA VAL A 527 11.42 22.86 -18.08
C VAL A 527 11.91 21.77 -19.03
N GLU A 528 12.30 20.65 -18.48
CA GLU A 528 12.85 19.48 -19.18
C GLU A 528 11.86 18.34 -19.15
N GLU A 529 11.41 17.89 -20.32
CA GLU A 529 10.71 16.62 -20.44
C GLU A 529 11.69 15.46 -20.45
N GLY A 530 11.35 14.38 -19.78
CA GLY A 530 12.18 13.19 -19.73
C GLY A 530 11.41 11.93 -19.34
N THR A 531 12.15 10.85 -19.31
CA THR A 531 11.72 9.53 -18.81
C THR A 531 12.66 9.09 -17.70
N PHE A 532 12.32 8.00 -17.02
CA PHE A 532 13.23 7.35 -16.08
C PHE A 532 13.67 6.00 -16.62
N GLU A 533 14.97 5.75 -16.60
CA GLU A 533 15.57 4.46 -16.88
C GLU A 533 16.48 4.08 -15.71
N ASN A 534 16.23 2.93 -15.10
CA ASN A 534 16.98 2.45 -13.93
C ASN A 534 17.06 3.50 -12.79
N GLY A 535 15.97 4.22 -12.56
CA GLY A 535 15.89 5.26 -11.54
C GLY A 535 16.61 6.58 -11.88
N VAL A 536 17.11 6.74 -13.10
CA VAL A 536 17.81 7.95 -13.55
C VAL A 536 16.97 8.68 -14.58
N PHE A 537 16.79 10.00 -14.38
CA PHE A 537 16.08 10.86 -15.32
C PHE A 537 16.86 11.00 -16.64
N GLN A 538 16.22 10.62 -17.74
CA GLN A 538 16.74 10.72 -19.12
C GLN A 538 16.07 11.89 -19.80
N PHE A 539 16.86 12.91 -20.15
CA PHE A 539 16.37 14.10 -20.85
C PHE A 539 15.93 13.76 -22.29
N LEU A 540 14.76 14.28 -22.69
CA LEU A 540 14.22 14.16 -24.04
C LEU A 540 14.23 15.50 -24.79
N ARG A 541 13.59 16.53 -24.22
CA ARG A 541 13.48 17.86 -24.83
C ARG A 541 13.21 18.96 -23.80
N LEU A 542 13.33 20.21 -24.21
CA LEU A 542 12.88 21.38 -23.45
C LEU A 542 11.46 21.76 -23.87
N TRP A 543 10.65 22.09 -22.85
CA TRP A 543 9.40 22.80 -23.05
C TRP A 543 9.64 24.30 -22.98
N ASN A 544 9.03 25.05 -23.91
CA ASN A 544 9.17 26.50 -23.96
C ASN A 544 8.03 27.14 -24.76
N GLY A 545 7.90 28.47 -24.70
CA GLY A 545 6.87 29.23 -25.42
C GLY A 545 5.46 28.82 -24.96
N ASP A 546 4.58 28.53 -25.90
CA ASP A 546 3.17 28.21 -25.64
C ASP A 546 2.95 27.01 -24.71
N GLU A 547 3.92 26.08 -24.61
CA GLU A 547 3.86 24.91 -23.74
C GLU A 547 3.96 25.28 -22.26
N THR A 548 4.58 26.43 -21.94
CA THR A 548 4.77 26.94 -20.57
C THR A 548 3.93 28.18 -20.26
N ASP A 549 3.35 28.81 -21.28
CA ASP A 549 2.70 30.14 -21.18
C ASP A 549 1.49 30.21 -20.26
N HIS A 550 0.83 29.10 -20.01
CA HIS A 550 -0.36 29.03 -19.15
C HIS A 550 -0.24 27.93 -18.09
N GLY A 551 0.99 27.66 -17.62
CA GLY A 551 1.32 26.54 -16.76
C GLY A 551 1.51 25.23 -17.54
N LEU A 552 2.06 24.23 -16.89
CA LEU A 552 2.41 22.93 -17.46
C LEU A 552 1.17 22.05 -17.56
N ARG A 553 0.80 21.66 -18.77
CA ARG A 553 -0.42 20.88 -19.03
C ARG A 553 -0.11 19.40 -19.10
N PHE A 554 -0.95 18.60 -18.45
CA PHE A 554 -0.93 17.13 -18.45
C PHE A 554 -2.27 16.60 -18.92
N ASP A 555 -2.25 15.83 -19.99
CA ASP A 555 -3.44 15.22 -20.60
C ASP A 555 -3.53 13.71 -20.26
N ALA A 556 -4.14 12.91 -21.14
CA ALA A 556 -4.27 11.46 -20.98
C ALA A 556 -2.92 10.72 -21.10
N ASP A 557 -2.01 11.22 -21.94
CA ASP A 557 -0.65 10.72 -22.09
C ASP A 557 0.28 11.60 -21.26
N PRO A 558 0.56 11.22 -20.00
CA PRO A 558 1.33 12.06 -19.11
C PRO A 558 2.81 12.02 -19.47
N VAL A 559 3.46 13.12 -19.18
CA VAL A 559 4.92 13.29 -19.28
C VAL A 559 5.50 13.51 -17.88
N VAL A 560 6.80 13.27 -17.73
CA VAL A 560 7.54 13.62 -16.54
C VAL A 560 8.38 14.85 -16.85
N LEU A 561 8.19 15.90 -16.06
CA LEU A 561 8.92 17.16 -16.22
C LEU A 561 9.85 17.39 -15.02
N ARG A 562 11.10 17.76 -15.32
CA ARG A 562 12.03 18.34 -14.36
C ARG A 562 12.02 19.85 -14.54
N VAL A 563 11.54 20.57 -13.52
CA VAL A 563 11.30 22.00 -13.55
C VAL A 563 12.31 22.69 -12.66
N SER A 564 13.05 23.65 -13.22
CA SER A 564 13.90 24.54 -12.44
C SER A 564 13.27 25.93 -12.42
N LEU A 565 13.20 26.53 -11.23
CA LEU A 565 12.60 27.82 -10.98
C LEU A 565 13.65 28.86 -10.61
N ALA A 566 13.37 30.11 -10.90
CA ALA A 566 14.16 31.26 -10.43
C ALA A 566 13.30 32.52 -10.38
N THR A 567 13.64 33.43 -9.52
CA THR A 567 13.05 34.80 -9.50
C THR A 567 13.96 35.70 -10.32
N TYR A 568 13.44 36.29 -11.40
CA TYR A 568 14.19 37.19 -12.28
C TYR A 568 13.34 38.34 -12.79
#